data_db1b8ee852b7b7b3b4133b70de9bd82d
#
_entry.id   db1b8ee852b7b7b3b4133b70de9bd82d
#
_cell.length_a   1.000
_cell.length_b   1.000
_cell.length_c   1.000
_cell.angle_alpha   90.00
_cell.angle_beta   90.00
_cell.angle_gamma   90.00
#
_symmetry.space_group_name_H-M   'P 1'
#
loop_
_entity.id
_entity.type
_entity.pdbx_description
1 polymer ?
#
loop_
_entity_poly.entity_id
_entity_poly.type
_entity_poly.pdbx_seq_one_letter_code
_entity_poly.pdbx_strand_id
1 'polypeptide(L)'
;MSALCSEFGISRKTGYKIYSRYKECGTEGLTDRSRRPHRHANQLPIAIEQLIIRLKREYPGWGAPKIRERLRRQHAPVQCPAISTVHAVLDRHGLVKRRSRRRHRAKGTPLSWPGQPNELWCADYKGEFMLANREYCYPLTITDFASRYLLSCEALSTTKETYAFAVFERAFKDFGLPGAIRTDNGVPFASAHALYGLSKLAVWWLRLGIQLERIKPGHPEQNGRHERMHLTLKTEATKPAAKNVLQQQARFDDFVERFNSERPHQALAMKVPSDVYTKSPRLYRGLCEVDYPFHDWTSTVTHCGRICFKGRKVNLSQVFAGQNVGVKQVADRIWLVSFMDYDLGYFDDETCRLEPIENPFGPRLLPMPPE
;
A
#
# COMPACT_ATOMS: atom_id res chain seq x y z
N MET A 1 47.25 55.37 -11.54
CA MET A 1 46.23 54.44 -12.13
C MET A 1 46.57 53.96 -13.53
N SER A 2 46.97 54.83 -14.49
CA SER A 2 47.26 54.34 -15.86
C SER A 2 48.42 53.33 -15.88
N ALA A 3 49.56 53.65 -15.25
CA ALA A 3 50.72 52.78 -15.15
C ALA A 3 50.39 51.46 -14.42
N LEU A 4 49.70 51.51 -13.29
CA LEU A 4 49.25 50.36 -12.54
C LEU A 4 48.30 49.44 -13.36
N CYS A 5 47.37 50.01 -14.11
CA CYS A 5 46.47 49.22 -14.95
C CYS A 5 47.21 48.50 -16.07
N SER A 6 48.28 49.14 -16.63
CA SER A 6 49.15 48.53 -17.64
C SER A 6 49.96 47.38 -17.03
N GLU A 7 50.51 47.57 -15.84
CA GLU A 7 51.29 46.55 -15.12
C GLU A 7 50.48 45.28 -14.81
N PHE A 8 49.22 45.44 -14.41
CA PHE A 8 48.30 44.35 -14.11
C PHE A 8 47.47 43.88 -15.31
N GLY A 9 47.76 44.34 -16.53
CA GLY A 9 47.05 43.92 -17.75
C GLY A 9 45.57 44.19 -17.78
N ILE A 10 45.06 45.17 -17.00
CA ILE A 10 43.64 45.50 -16.90
C ILE A 10 43.32 46.83 -17.55
N SER A 11 42.08 47.01 -18.02
CA SER A 11 41.64 48.29 -18.57
C SER A 11 41.56 49.36 -17.47
N ARG A 12 41.80 50.64 -17.83
CA ARG A 12 41.64 51.81 -16.91
C ARG A 12 40.25 51.81 -16.26
N LYS A 13 39.18 51.45 -17.04
CA LYS A 13 37.83 51.38 -16.54
C LYS A 13 37.67 50.34 -15.43
N THR A 14 38.32 49.18 -15.59
CA THR A 14 38.36 48.09 -14.59
C THR A 14 39.12 48.54 -13.35
N GLY A 15 40.30 49.17 -13.53
CA GLY A 15 41.10 49.68 -12.42
C GLY A 15 40.38 50.70 -11.56
N TYR A 16 39.74 51.71 -12.19
CA TYR A 16 38.93 52.68 -11.45
C TYR A 16 37.73 52.03 -10.74
N LYS A 17 37.10 51.06 -11.35
CA LYS A 17 35.98 50.32 -10.73
C LYS A 17 36.43 49.54 -9.48
N ILE A 18 37.57 48.89 -9.53
CA ILE A 18 38.16 48.17 -8.36
C ILE A 18 38.54 49.18 -7.28
N TYR A 19 39.17 50.31 -7.66
CA TYR A 19 39.61 51.35 -6.71
C TYR A 19 38.43 52.00 -6.00
N SER A 20 37.34 52.34 -6.71
CA SER A 20 36.14 52.87 -6.09
C SER A 20 35.52 51.92 -5.10
N ARG A 21 35.46 50.61 -5.46
CA ARG A 21 34.97 49.56 -4.57
C ARG A 21 35.83 49.40 -3.31
N TYR A 22 37.14 49.52 -3.47
CA TYR A 22 38.07 49.52 -2.33
C TYR A 22 37.83 50.68 -1.39
N LYS A 23 37.64 51.91 -1.97
CA LYS A 23 37.33 53.11 -1.18
C LYS A 23 36.01 53.01 -0.41
N GLU A 24 34.99 52.35 -1.00
CA GLU A 24 33.65 52.23 -0.41
C GLU A 24 33.58 51.10 0.64
N CYS A 25 34.20 49.98 0.39
CA CYS A 25 34.04 48.76 1.17
C CYS A 25 35.35 48.15 1.76
N GLY A 26 36.48 48.86 1.61
CA GLY A 26 37.78 48.35 2.05
C GLY A 26 38.20 47.09 1.27
N THR A 27 38.90 46.18 1.95
CA THR A 27 39.42 44.93 1.37
C THR A 27 38.32 43.97 0.93
N GLU A 28 37.14 44.02 1.54
CA GLU A 28 35.98 43.25 1.13
C GLU A 28 35.48 43.61 -0.28
N GLY A 29 35.68 44.85 -0.69
CA GLY A 29 35.36 45.33 -2.03
C GLY A 29 36.21 44.69 -3.15
N LEU A 30 37.32 44.04 -2.83
CA LEU A 30 38.20 43.34 -3.77
C LEU A 30 37.76 41.91 -4.11
N THR A 31 36.84 41.34 -3.32
CA THR A 31 36.31 40.01 -3.57
C THR A 31 35.48 39.98 -4.85
N ASP A 32 35.47 38.82 -5.54
CA ASP A 32 34.63 38.62 -6.71
C ASP A 32 33.14 38.69 -6.33
N ARG A 33 32.44 39.63 -6.95
CA ARG A 33 30.99 39.74 -6.81
C ARG A 33 30.27 38.79 -7.75
N SER A 34 29.18 38.18 -7.28
CA SER A 34 28.31 37.39 -8.13
C SER A 34 27.90 38.20 -9.40
N ARG A 35 28.15 37.62 -10.57
CA ARG A 35 27.74 38.20 -11.86
C ARG A 35 26.29 37.87 -12.20
N ARG A 36 25.57 37.19 -11.28
CA ARG A 36 24.14 36.87 -11.48
C ARG A 36 23.32 38.16 -11.52
N PRO A 37 22.47 38.35 -12.53
CA PRO A 37 21.53 39.46 -12.55
C PRO A 37 20.60 39.40 -11.35
N HIS A 38 20.30 40.56 -10.76
CA HIS A 38 19.36 40.68 -9.64
C HIS A 38 17.93 40.28 -10.03
N ARG A 39 17.57 40.45 -11.31
CA ARG A 39 16.29 39.98 -11.88
C ARG A 39 16.57 39.21 -13.17
N HIS A 40 15.96 38.06 -13.29
CA HIS A 40 15.96 37.26 -14.50
C HIS A 40 14.58 37.42 -15.19
N ALA A 41 14.55 37.52 -16.53
CA ALA A 41 13.30 37.63 -17.29
C ALA A 41 12.34 36.46 -17.00
N ASN A 42 12.88 35.29 -16.70
CA ASN A 42 12.12 34.07 -16.40
C ASN A 42 12.04 33.80 -14.88
N GLN A 43 12.21 34.80 -14.02
CA GLN A 43 12.09 34.61 -12.56
C GLN A 43 10.62 34.32 -12.20
N LEU A 44 10.43 33.25 -11.44
CA LEU A 44 9.11 32.89 -10.95
C LEU A 44 8.51 34.03 -10.11
N PRO A 45 7.24 34.40 -10.31
CA PRO A 45 6.56 35.38 -9.46
C PRO A 45 6.63 34.99 -7.98
N ILE A 46 6.89 35.98 -7.12
CA ILE A 46 7.03 35.74 -5.66
C ILE A 46 5.80 35.05 -5.07
N ALA A 47 4.60 35.38 -5.55
CA ALA A 47 3.36 34.75 -5.10
C ALA A 47 3.35 33.24 -5.35
N ILE A 48 3.84 32.78 -6.51
CA ILE A 48 3.93 31.34 -6.84
C ILE A 48 5.02 30.68 -6.00
N GLU A 49 6.14 31.33 -5.76
CA GLU A 49 7.20 30.83 -4.89
C GLU A 49 6.68 30.63 -3.46
N GLN A 50 5.95 31.57 -2.91
CA GLN A 50 5.30 31.46 -1.59
C GLN A 50 4.28 30.31 -1.53
N LEU A 51 3.49 30.13 -2.59
CA LEU A 51 2.56 29.00 -2.69
C LEU A 51 3.29 27.63 -2.65
N ILE A 52 4.39 27.51 -3.39
CA ILE A 52 5.23 26.30 -3.38
C ILE A 52 5.76 26.01 -1.97
N ILE A 53 6.26 27.03 -1.27
CA ILE A 53 6.77 26.92 0.08
C ILE A 53 5.65 26.53 1.06
N ARG A 54 4.48 27.16 0.95
CA ARG A 54 3.31 26.84 1.77
C ARG A 54 2.87 25.40 1.58
N LEU A 55 2.71 24.94 0.34
CA LEU A 55 2.36 23.54 0.03
C LEU A 55 3.42 22.57 0.56
N LYS A 56 4.70 22.93 0.49
CA LYS A 56 5.76 22.08 1.05
C LYS A 56 5.72 21.97 2.57
N ARG A 57 5.33 23.04 3.25
CA ARG A 57 5.13 23.03 4.73
C ARG A 57 3.90 22.21 5.11
N GLU A 58 2.83 22.31 4.35
CA GLU A 58 1.61 21.52 4.53
C GLU A 58 1.84 20.03 4.25
N TYR A 59 2.66 19.71 3.22
CA TYR A 59 3.00 18.34 2.82
C TYR A 59 4.51 18.07 2.89
N PRO A 60 5.12 17.95 4.08
CA PRO A 60 6.57 17.88 4.23
C PRO A 60 7.21 16.68 3.53
N GLY A 61 6.46 15.56 3.40
CA GLY A 61 6.89 14.32 2.74
C GLY A 61 6.89 14.38 1.20
N TRP A 62 6.32 15.45 0.58
CA TRP A 62 6.17 15.51 -0.87
C TRP A 62 7.38 16.13 -1.57
N GLY A 63 7.77 15.54 -2.70
CA GLY A 63 8.79 16.09 -3.58
C GLY A 63 8.21 17.04 -4.62
N ALA A 64 9.09 17.73 -5.36
CA ALA A 64 8.72 18.71 -6.37
C ALA A 64 7.63 18.26 -7.37
N PRO A 65 7.62 17.00 -7.89
CA PRO A 65 6.57 16.58 -8.80
C PRO A 65 5.17 16.62 -8.19
N LYS A 66 5.03 16.19 -6.92
CA LYS A 66 3.73 16.18 -6.22
C LYS A 66 3.27 17.58 -5.84
N ILE A 67 4.18 18.43 -5.38
CA ILE A 67 3.90 19.84 -5.08
C ILE A 67 3.44 20.57 -6.34
N ARG A 68 4.11 20.34 -7.49
CA ARG A 68 3.71 20.91 -8.77
C ARG A 68 2.29 20.47 -9.17
N GLU A 69 1.99 19.19 -9.05
CA GLU A 69 0.67 18.66 -9.42
C GLU A 69 -0.43 19.23 -8.50
N ARG A 70 -0.18 19.35 -7.20
CA ARG A 70 -1.11 19.99 -6.27
C ARG A 70 -1.35 21.45 -6.62
N LEU A 71 -0.27 22.19 -6.93
CA LEU A 71 -0.34 23.56 -7.40
C LEU A 71 -1.23 23.68 -8.65
N ARG A 72 -1.04 22.79 -9.63
CA ARG A 72 -1.83 22.74 -10.87
C ARG A 72 -3.32 22.51 -10.61
N ARG A 73 -3.65 21.61 -9.66
CA ARG A 73 -5.04 21.29 -9.34
C ARG A 73 -5.76 22.35 -8.53
N GLN A 74 -5.06 23.01 -7.62
CA GLN A 74 -5.70 24.00 -6.72
C GLN A 74 -5.76 25.41 -7.30
N HIS A 75 -4.85 25.76 -8.18
CA HIS A 75 -4.65 27.13 -8.65
C HIS A 75 -4.70 27.27 -10.18
N ALA A 76 -5.55 26.51 -10.86
CA ALA A 76 -5.88 26.81 -12.25
C ALA A 76 -6.61 28.18 -12.33
N PRO A 77 -6.21 29.14 -13.18
CA PRO A 77 -5.42 29.03 -14.41
C PRO A 77 -3.96 29.49 -14.31
N VAL A 78 -3.32 29.39 -13.14
CA VAL A 78 -1.93 29.84 -12.96
C VAL A 78 -1.01 29.00 -13.86
N GLN A 79 -0.14 29.67 -14.61
CA GLN A 79 0.91 29.02 -15.39
C GLN A 79 1.82 28.20 -14.45
N CYS A 80 1.66 26.87 -14.47
CA CYS A 80 2.33 25.99 -13.55
C CYS A 80 3.82 25.83 -13.93
N PRO A 81 4.77 26.13 -13.03
CA PRO A 81 6.19 26.07 -13.33
C PRO A 81 6.65 24.63 -13.62
N ALA A 82 7.80 24.48 -14.29
CA ALA A 82 8.43 23.18 -14.52
C ALA A 82 8.83 22.50 -13.19
N ILE A 83 8.91 21.16 -13.18
CA ILE A 83 9.31 20.40 -11.97
C ILE A 83 10.70 20.85 -11.47
N SER A 84 11.63 21.12 -12.40
CA SER A 84 12.97 21.61 -12.08
C SER A 84 12.93 22.96 -11.36
N THR A 85 12.05 23.87 -11.79
CA THR A 85 11.86 25.17 -11.16
C THR A 85 11.29 25.03 -9.75
N VAL A 86 10.27 24.16 -9.56
CA VAL A 86 9.74 23.85 -8.22
C VAL A 86 10.84 23.26 -7.33
N HIS A 87 11.65 22.34 -7.86
CA HIS A 87 12.77 21.75 -7.11
C HIS A 87 13.79 22.82 -6.72
N ALA A 88 14.16 23.70 -7.64
CA ALA A 88 15.12 24.80 -7.37
C ALA A 88 14.62 25.76 -6.28
N VAL A 89 13.32 26.09 -6.27
CA VAL A 89 12.70 26.86 -5.19
C VAL A 89 12.84 26.12 -3.86
N LEU A 90 12.45 24.84 -3.80
CA LEU A 90 12.53 24.04 -2.57
C LEU A 90 13.97 23.89 -2.07
N ASP A 91 14.93 23.70 -2.97
CA ASP A 91 16.35 23.55 -2.61
C ASP A 91 16.93 24.85 -2.06
N ARG A 92 16.64 26.00 -2.69
CA ARG A 92 17.04 27.34 -2.24
C ARG A 92 16.57 27.66 -0.82
N HIS A 93 15.37 27.19 -0.46
CA HIS A 93 14.80 27.35 0.87
C HIS A 93 15.16 26.22 1.86
N GLY A 94 16.10 25.34 1.51
CA GLY A 94 16.54 24.24 2.40
C GLY A 94 15.48 23.16 2.66
N LEU A 95 14.42 23.10 1.83
CA LEU A 95 13.27 22.21 2.01
C LEU A 95 13.45 20.86 1.30
N VAL A 96 14.61 20.59 0.70
CA VAL A 96 14.94 19.33 0.02
C VAL A 96 15.78 18.45 0.95
N LYS A 97 15.24 17.27 1.28
CA LYS A 97 16.02 16.26 2.02
C LYS A 97 16.88 15.46 1.03
N ARG A 98 18.19 15.64 1.06
CA ARG A 98 19.14 14.85 0.28
C ARG A 98 19.23 13.45 0.90
N ARG A 99 18.72 12.43 0.22
CA ARG A 99 18.86 11.01 0.62
C ARG A 99 19.95 10.37 -0.23
N SER A 100 20.83 9.58 0.38
CA SER A 100 21.72 8.70 -0.38
C SER A 100 20.86 7.72 -1.20
N ARG A 101 21.17 7.54 -2.48
CA ARG A 101 20.47 6.57 -3.33
C ARG A 101 20.85 5.17 -2.88
N ARG A 102 19.91 4.36 -2.44
CA ARG A 102 20.10 2.92 -2.33
C ARG A 102 20.26 2.35 -3.74
N ARG A 103 21.39 1.67 -3.99
CA ARG A 103 21.77 1.15 -5.31
C ARG A 103 21.10 -0.17 -5.70
N HIS A 104 20.43 -0.85 -4.77
CA HIS A 104 19.82 -2.16 -5.06
C HIS A 104 18.28 -2.08 -5.00
N ARG A 105 17.66 -2.45 -6.11
CA ARG A 105 16.27 -2.91 -6.16
C ARG A 105 16.32 -4.44 -6.19
N ALA A 106 15.72 -5.09 -5.20
CA ALA A 106 15.46 -6.51 -5.29
C ALA A 106 14.56 -6.75 -6.53
N LYS A 107 14.95 -7.63 -7.43
CA LYS A 107 14.08 -8.15 -8.47
C LYS A 107 13.13 -9.13 -7.76
N GLY A 108 11.95 -8.67 -7.38
CA GLY A 108 10.90 -9.54 -6.85
C GLY A 108 10.30 -10.40 -7.95
N THR A 109 9.98 -11.64 -7.65
CA THR A 109 9.12 -12.46 -8.50
C THR A 109 7.71 -11.88 -8.41
N PRO A 110 7.13 -11.34 -9.48
CA PRO A 110 5.80 -10.78 -9.42
C PRO A 110 4.78 -11.90 -9.21
N LEU A 111 3.87 -11.69 -8.27
CA LEU A 111 2.58 -12.35 -8.23
C LEU A 111 1.68 -11.77 -9.33
N SER A 112 0.36 -11.94 -9.25
CA SER A 112 -0.57 -11.34 -10.21
C SER A 112 -0.37 -9.82 -10.32
N TRP A 113 -0.60 -9.26 -11.50
CA TRP A 113 -0.44 -7.83 -11.78
C TRP A 113 -1.69 -7.27 -12.47
N PRO A 114 -2.83 -7.26 -11.76
CA PRO A 114 -4.06 -6.76 -12.32
C PRO A 114 -4.01 -5.26 -12.63
N GLY A 115 -4.74 -4.85 -13.65
CA GLY A 115 -4.77 -3.49 -14.15
C GLY A 115 -6.01 -2.70 -13.78
N GLN A 116 -7.08 -3.37 -13.38
CA GLN A 116 -8.35 -2.73 -13.08
C GLN A 116 -8.63 -2.68 -11.57
N PRO A 117 -9.36 -1.64 -11.09
CA PRO A 117 -9.82 -1.59 -9.70
C PRO A 117 -10.63 -2.84 -9.32
N ASN A 118 -10.47 -3.27 -8.08
CA ASN A 118 -11.14 -4.41 -7.47
C ASN A 118 -10.81 -5.80 -8.04
N GLU A 119 -9.91 -5.91 -9.00
CA GLU A 119 -9.39 -7.24 -9.38
C GLU A 119 -8.56 -7.85 -8.26
N LEU A 120 -7.81 -7.01 -7.53
CA LEU A 120 -6.98 -7.43 -6.40
C LEU A 120 -6.95 -6.37 -5.31
N TRP A 121 -7.31 -6.75 -4.10
CA TRP A 121 -7.03 -5.96 -2.91
C TRP A 121 -5.80 -6.51 -2.19
N CYS A 122 -5.03 -5.63 -1.55
CA CYS A 122 -3.93 -6.01 -0.66
C CYS A 122 -4.30 -5.64 0.76
N ALA A 123 -4.12 -6.57 1.68
CA ALA A 123 -4.37 -6.34 3.10
C ALA A 123 -3.19 -6.76 3.95
N ASP A 124 -2.89 -5.97 4.97
CA ASP A 124 -1.78 -6.22 5.87
C ASP A 124 -1.91 -5.42 7.17
N TYR A 125 -1.32 -5.93 8.25
CA TYR A 125 -1.10 -5.17 9.47
C TYR A 125 0.19 -4.34 9.35
N LYS A 126 0.09 -3.05 9.63
CA LYS A 126 1.28 -2.14 9.59
C LYS A 126 2.37 -2.53 10.58
N GLY A 127 2.09 -3.41 11.50
CA GLY A 127 2.86 -3.65 12.70
C GLY A 127 2.42 -2.70 13.82
N GLU A 128 2.66 -3.12 15.04
CA GLU A 128 2.21 -2.43 16.24
C GLU A 128 3.01 -1.16 16.54
N PHE A 129 2.38 -0.25 17.23
CA PHE A 129 3.03 0.87 17.90
C PHE A 129 2.24 1.27 19.15
N MET A 130 2.94 1.85 20.11
CA MET A 130 2.37 2.26 21.38
C MET A 130 1.75 3.65 21.31
N LEU A 131 0.51 3.79 21.77
CA LEU A 131 -0.20 5.05 21.97
C LEU A 131 0.28 5.73 23.27
N ALA A 132 -0.07 7.00 23.45
CA ALA A 132 0.37 7.74 24.64
C ALA A 132 -0.23 7.20 25.97
N ASN A 133 -1.39 6.53 25.90
CA ASN A 133 -2.00 5.83 27.04
C ASN A 133 -1.39 4.45 27.33
N ARG A 134 -0.26 4.10 26.67
CA ARG A 134 0.46 2.81 26.78
C ARG A 134 -0.29 1.59 26.22
N GLU A 135 -1.36 1.79 25.49
CA GLU A 135 -2.01 0.72 24.72
C GLU A 135 -1.33 0.54 23.36
N TYR A 136 -1.29 -0.70 22.87
CA TYR A 136 -0.80 -0.99 21.52
C TYR A 136 -1.91 -0.78 20.48
N CYS A 137 -1.53 -0.21 19.36
CA CYS A 137 -2.38 -0.09 18.17
C CYS A 137 -1.81 -0.96 17.05
N TYR A 138 -2.68 -1.78 16.47
CA TYR A 138 -2.40 -2.69 15.34
C TYR A 138 -3.18 -2.20 14.11
N PRO A 139 -2.65 -1.32 13.27
CA PRO A 139 -3.38 -0.82 12.12
C PRO A 139 -3.59 -1.91 11.06
N LEU A 140 -4.84 -2.25 10.81
CA LEU A 140 -5.23 -3.08 9.67
C LEU A 140 -5.54 -2.17 8.49
N THR A 141 -4.87 -2.42 7.36
CA THR A 141 -5.03 -1.62 6.15
C THR A 141 -5.46 -2.49 4.97
N ILE A 142 -6.36 -1.97 4.15
CA ILE A 142 -6.83 -2.61 2.92
C ILE A 142 -6.67 -1.60 1.78
N THR A 143 -5.98 -1.98 0.70
CA THR A 143 -5.77 -1.13 -0.47
C THR A 143 -6.16 -1.84 -1.75
N ASP A 144 -6.72 -1.11 -2.70
CA ASP A 144 -6.84 -1.59 -4.07
C ASP A 144 -5.48 -1.56 -4.78
N PHE A 145 -5.12 -2.66 -5.43
CA PHE A 145 -3.81 -2.81 -6.04
C PHE A 145 -3.61 -1.91 -7.26
N ALA A 146 -4.60 -1.80 -8.13
CA ALA A 146 -4.51 -1.05 -9.39
C ALA A 146 -4.53 0.46 -9.16
N SER A 147 -5.57 0.96 -8.50
CA SER A 147 -5.79 2.40 -8.26
C SER A 147 -4.97 2.96 -7.10
N ARG A 148 -4.39 2.12 -6.24
CA ARG A 148 -3.74 2.53 -4.98
C ARG A 148 -4.70 3.12 -3.95
N TYR A 149 -6.00 3.01 -4.17
CA TYR A 149 -7.01 3.52 -3.25
C TYR A 149 -6.93 2.80 -1.91
N LEU A 150 -6.84 3.55 -0.83
CA LEU A 150 -6.83 3.03 0.54
C LEU A 150 -8.28 2.89 0.98
N LEU A 151 -8.78 1.63 0.98
CA LEU A 151 -10.16 1.27 1.28
C LEU A 151 -10.44 1.35 2.78
N SER A 152 -9.48 0.96 3.60
CA SER A 152 -9.60 0.96 5.06
C SER A 152 -8.25 1.13 5.73
N CYS A 153 -8.25 1.84 6.87
CA CYS A 153 -7.13 1.94 7.80
C CYS A 153 -7.69 1.98 9.22
N GLU A 154 -7.75 0.82 9.89
CA GLU A 154 -8.42 0.67 11.18
C GLU A 154 -7.43 0.54 12.32
N ALA A 155 -7.63 1.35 13.36
CA ALA A 155 -6.87 1.28 14.61
C ALA A 155 -7.44 0.18 15.50
N LEU A 156 -6.83 -1.01 15.46
CA LEU A 156 -7.27 -2.14 16.27
C LEU A 156 -6.39 -2.28 17.52
N SER A 157 -6.97 -2.74 18.62
CA SER A 157 -6.24 -3.05 19.86
C SER A 157 -5.59 -4.43 19.85
N THR A 158 -5.91 -5.26 18.86
CA THR A 158 -5.43 -6.63 18.74
C THR A 158 -5.55 -7.12 17.30
N THR A 159 -4.79 -8.14 16.94
CA THR A 159 -4.85 -8.83 15.64
C THR A 159 -5.84 -10.00 15.61
N LYS A 160 -6.74 -10.12 16.61
CA LYS A 160 -7.73 -11.20 16.64
C LYS A 160 -8.61 -11.20 15.38
N GLU A 161 -8.88 -12.40 14.90
CA GLU A 161 -9.63 -12.66 13.68
C GLU A 161 -11.02 -11.99 13.65
N THR A 162 -11.71 -11.94 14.80
CA THR A 162 -13.04 -11.33 14.92
C THR A 162 -13.09 -9.85 14.53
N TYR A 163 -12.05 -9.09 14.86
CA TYR A 163 -11.96 -7.68 14.46
C TYR A 163 -11.66 -7.54 12.97
N ALA A 164 -10.80 -8.41 12.43
CA ALA A 164 -10.54 -8.41 10.99
C ALA A 164 -11.81 -8.71 10.18
N PHE A 165 -12.65 -9.66 10.62
CA PHE A 165 -13.95 -9.91 9.99
C PHE A 165 -14.81 -8.65 9.90
N ALA A 166 -14.94 -7.91 10.98
CA ALA A 166 -15.76 -6.68 11.02
C ALA A 166 -15.23 -5.60 10.05
N VAL A 167 -13.90 -5.46 9.97
CA VAL A 167 -13.25 -4.51 9.04
C VAL A 167 -13.51 -4.90 7.59
N PHE A 168 -13.30 -6.17 7.24
CA PHE A 168 -13.54 -6.64 5.87
C PHE A 168 -15.02 -6.59 5.51
N GLU A 169 -15.92 -6.97 6.42
CA GLU A 169 -17.36 -6.90 6.16
C GLU A 169 -17.82 -5.47 5.86
N ARG A 170 -17.33 -4.49 6.62
CA ARG A 170 -17.60 -3.08 6.35
C ARG A 170 -17.01 -2.67 4.99
N ALA A 171 -15.77 -3.02 4.69
CA ALA A 171 -15.15 -2.72 3.41
C ALA A 171 -15.94 -3.35 2.24
N PHE A 172 -16.44 -4.58 2.38
CA PHE A 172 -17.26 -5.23 1.36
C PHE A 172 -18.63 -4.56 1.18
N LYS A 173 -19.26 -4.07 2.26
CA LYS A 173 -20.51 -3.30 2.19
C LYS A 173 -20.32 -1.96 1.49
N ASP A 174 -19.22 -1.27 1.77
CA ASP A 174 -18.96 0.07 1.26
C ASP A 174 -18.45 0.08 -0.18
N PHE A 175 -17.63 -0.91 -0.57
CA PHE A 175 -16.91 -0.92 -1.83
C PHE A 175 -17.23 -2.10 -2.76
N GLY A 176 -18.00 -3.09 -2.29
CA GLY A 176 -18.26 -4.34 -3.00
C GLY A 176 -17.11 -5.36 -2.85
N LEU A 177 -17.24 -6.50 -3.52
CA LEU A 177 -16.32 -7.63 -3.40
C LEU A 177 -15.18 -7.54 -4.44
N PRO A 178 -13.92 -7.76 -4.05
CA PRO A 178 -12.81 -7.88 -4.99
C PRO A 178 -12.81 -9.26 -5.70
N GLY A 179 -12.03 -9.39 -6.76
CA GLY A 179 -11.73 -10.67 -7.39
C GLY A 179 -10.81 -11.53 -6.56
N ALA A 180 -9.79 -10.92 -5.95
CA ALA A 180 -8.81 -11.59 -5.11
C ALA A 180 -8.36 -10.70 -3.95
N ILE A 181 -7.84 -11.33 -2.88
CA ILE A 181 -7.19 -10.62 -1.78
C ILE A 181 -5.78 -11.19 -1.59
N ARG A 182 -4.77 -10.28 -1.63
CA ARG A 182 -3.37 -10.59 -1.35
C ARG A 182 -3.05 -10.25 0.10
N THR A 183 -2.49 -11.24 0.81
CA THR A 183 -2.06 -11.08 2.21
C THR A 183 -0.68 -11.69 2.43
N ASP A 184 -0.10 -11.41 3.57
CA ASP A 184 0.98 -12.21 4.12
C ASP A 184 0.47 -13.57 4.65
N ASN A 185 1.39 -14.36 5.24
CA ASN A 185 1.07 -15.65 5.84
C ASN A 185 0.90 -15.56 7.37
N GLY A 186 0.73 -14.36 7.91
CA GLY A 186 0.52 -14.11 9.33
C GLY A 186 -0.93 -14.26 9.77
N VAL A 187 -1.13 -14.39 11.08
CA VAL A 187 -2.47 -14.34 11.69
C VAL A 187 -3.02 -12.90 11.56
N PRO A 188 -4.30 -12.72 11.17
CA PRO A 188 -5.37 -13.71 11.03
C PRO A 188 -5.57 -14.25 9.61
N PHE A 189 -4.71 -13.93 8.65
CA PHE A 189 -4.89 -14.27 7.24
C PHE A 189 -4.57 -15.73 6.95
N ALA A 190 -3.69 -16.33 7.75
CA ALA A 190 -3.29 -17.73 7.63
C ALA A 190 -3.19 -18.38 9.01
N SER A 191 -3.24 -19.72 9.03
CA SER A 191 -3.07 -20.55 10.21
C SER A 191 -2.11 -21.70 9.92
N ALA A 192 -0.95 -21.72 10.56
CA ALA A 192 0.11 -22.69 10.28
C ALA A 192 -0.31 -24.16 10.51
N HIS A 193 -1.28 -24.40 11.38
CA HIS A 193 -1.72 -25.77 11.77
C HIS A 193 -3.03 -26.19 11.08
N ALA A 194 -3.62 -25.33 10.26
CA ALA A 194 -4.85 -25.68 9.56
C ALA A 194 -4.59 -26.31 8.19
N LEU A 195 -5.56 -27.02 7.67
CA LEU A 195 -5.51 -27.60 6.32
C LEU A 195 -5.19 -26.50 5.32
N TYR A 196 -4.16 -26.69 4.50
CA TYR A 196 -3.63 -25.73 3.52
C TYR A 196 -3.21 -24.38 4.11
N GLY A 197 -3.00 -24.30 5.41
CA GLY A 197 -2.70 -23.04 6.09
C GLY A 197 -3.86 -22.02 6.06
N LEU A 198 -5.09 -22.45 5.78
CA LEU A 198 -6.25 -21.56 5.74
C LEU A 198 -6.60 -21.02 7.13
N SER A 199 -7.12 -19.81 7.20
CA SER A 199 -7.80 -19.26 8.37
C SER A 199 -9.31 -19.27 8.15
N LYS A 200 -10.11 -19.04 9.18
CA LYS A 200 -11.57 -18.88 9.02
C LYS A 200 -11.90 -17.67 8.15
N LEU A 201 -11.10 -16.60 8.25
CA LEU A 201 -11.21 -15.42 7.41
C LEU A 201 -10.98 -15.76 5.93
N ALA A 202 -9.97 -16.58 5.63
CA ALA A 202 -9.70 -17.06 4.27
C ALA A 202 -10.85 -17.94 3.73
N VAL A 203 -11.38 -18.86 4.57
CA VAL A 203 -12.55 -19.68 4.20
C VAL A 203 -13.77 -18.81 3.90
N TRP A 204 -14.01 -17.75 4.69
CA TRP A 204 -15.10 -16.81 4.44
C TRP A 204 -14.93 -16.08 3.10
N TRP A 205 -13.71 -15.64 2.76
CA TRP A 205 -13.45 -15.00 1.45
C TRP A 205 -13.72 -15.97 0.29
N LEU A 206 -13.28 -17.23 0.40
CA LEU A 206 -13.61 -18.26 -0.60
C LEU A 206 -15.12 -18.40 -0.78
N ARG A 207 -15.89 -18.44 0.33
CA ARG A 207 -17.36 -18.49 0.30
C ARG A 207 -18.00 -17.30 -0.44
N LEU A 208 -17.33 -16.16 -0.45
CA LEU A 208 -17.75 -14.97 -1.20
C LEU A 208 -17.25 -14.96 -2.65
N GLY A 209 -16.60 -16.03 -3.09
CA GLY A 209 -16.02 -16.13 -4.43
C GLY A 209 -14.81 -15.21 -4.63
N ILE A 210 -14.07 -14.92 -3.55
CA ILE A 210 -12.84 -14.13 -3.56
C ILE A 210 -11.65 -15.08 -3.56
N GLN A 211 -10.77 -14.94 -4.53
CA GLN A 211 -9.57 -15.76 -4.63
C GLN A 211 -8.51 -15.33 -3.60
N LEU A 212 -7.78 -16.31 -3.09
CA LEU A 212 -6.68 -16.07 -2.16
C LEU A 212 -5.37 -15.94 -2.92
N GLU A 213 -4.62 -14.88 -2.66
CA GLU A 213 -3.26 -14.72 -3.17
C GLU A 213 -2.32 -14.46 -2.00
N ARG A 214 -1.43 -15.41 -1.73
CA ARG A 214 -0.47 -15.33 -0.63
C ARG A 214 0.91 -14.99 -1.14
N ILE A 215 1.59 -14.07 -0.46
CA ILE A 215 2.99 -13.81 -0.74
C ILE A 215 3.83 -15.02 -0.33
N LYS A 216 4.90 -15.28 -1.07
CA LYS A 216 5.84 -16.34 -0.71
C LYS A 216 6.55 -15.97 0.60
N PRO A 217 6.67 -16.91 1.56
CA PRO A 217 7.41 -16.64 2.79
C PRO A 217 8.82 -16.11 2.52
N GLY A 218 9.20 -15.03 3.22
CA GLY A 218 10.50 -14.37 3.01
C GLY A 218 10.58 -13.43 1.81
N HIS A 219 9.48 -13.17 1.09
CA HIS A 219 9.43 -12.31 -0.09
C HIS A 219 8.50 -11.08 0.10
N PRO A 220 8.80 -10.17 1.04
CA PRO A 220 7.96 -9.01 1.30
C PRO A 220 7.84 -8.07 0.08
N GLU A 221 8.80 -8.08 -0.82
CA GLU A 221 8.78 -7.29 -2.06
C GLU A 221 7.57 -7.58 -2.95
N GLN A 222 6.95 -8.77 -2.83
CA GLN A 222 5.72 -9.13 -3.55
C GLN A 222 4.52 -8.28 -3.13
N ASN A 223 4.56 -7.67 -1.92
CA ASN A 223 3.59 -6.67 -1.43
C ASN A 223 4.17 -5.24 -1.36
N GLY A 224 5.25 -4.96 -2.09
CA GLY A 224 6.00 -3.70 -2.02
C GLY A 224 5.19 -2.43 -2.28
N ARG A 225 4.04 -2.52 -2.98
CA ARG A 225 3.10 -1.40 -3.14
C ARG A 225 2.43 -1.05 -1.81
N HIS A 226 1.98 -2.05 -1.09
CA HIS A 226 1.34 -1.91 0.21
C HIS A 226 2.33 -1.43 1.27
N GLU A 227 3.53 -2.00 1.29
CA GLU A 227 4.63 -1.54 2.16
C GLU A 227 4.98 -0.07 1.94
N ARG A 228 4.95 0.38 0.68
CA ARG A 228 5.18 1.79 0.36
C ARG A 228 4.09 2.70 0.94
N MET A 229 2.85 2.26 0.96
CA MET A 229 1.75 2.96 1.62
C MET A 229 1.99 2.97 3.14
N HIS A 230 2.37 1.83 3.74
CA HIS A 230 2.71 1.73 5.16
C HIS A 230 3.83 2.68 5.59
N LEU A 231 4.86 2.86 4.76
CA LEU A 231 5.91 3.85 5.03
C LEU A 231 5.35 5.27 5.10
N THR A 232 4.39 5.58 4.24
CA THR A 232 3.71 6.89 4.25
C THR A 232 2.84 7.04 5.49
N LEU A 233 2.00 6.05 5.80
CA LEU A 233 1.17 6.00 7.00
C LEU A 233 2.00 6.20 8.27
N LYS A 234 3.14 5.50 8.38
CA LYS A 234 4.06 5.63 9.51
C LYS A 234 4.56 7.06 9.70
N THR A 235 4.87 7.75 8.63
CA THR A 235 5.45 9.10 8.72
C THR A 235 4.40 10.20 8.89
N GLU A 236 3.18 10.00 8.39
CA GLU A 236 2.16 11.04 8.35
C GLU A 236 1.08 10.88 9.44
N ALA A 237 0.80 9.65 9.92
CA ALA A 237 -0.31 9.41 10.83
C ALA A 237 0.04 8.66 12.15
N THR A 238 1.24 8.04 12.26
CA THR A 238 1.61 7.33 13.50
C THR A 238 2.68 8.03 14.31
N LYS A 239 3.28 9.10 13.81
CA LYS A 239 4.32 9.87 14.50
C LYS A 239 4.00 11.36 14.51
N PRO A 240 3.76 11.97 15.70
CA PRO A 240 3.63 11.32 17.02
C PRO A 240 2.36 10.46 17.10
N ALA A 241 2.37 9.42 17.96
CA ALA A 241 1.18 8.62 18.23
C ALA A 241 0.09 9.47 18.93
N ALA A 242 -1.18 9.11 18.75
CA ALA A 242 -2.30 9.76 19.42
C ALA A 242 -2.40 9.33 20.90
N LYS A 243 -3.27 10.00 21.68
CA LYS A 243 -3.44 9.70 23.09
C LYS A 243 -4.13 8.36 23.33
N ASN A 244 -5.10 8.01 22.49
CA ASN A 244 -5.88 6.78 22.59
C ASN A 244 -6.32 6.29 21.18
N VAL A 245 -6.95 5.12 21.14
CA VAL A 245 -7.40 4.46 19.89
C VAL A 245 -8.36 5.33 19.10
N LEU A 246 -9.33 6.01 19.74
CA LEU A 246 -10.30 6.85 19.05
C LEU A 246 -9.65 8.04 18.34
N GLN A 247 -8.73 8.72 19.02
CA GLN A 247 -7.97 9.82 18.40
C GLN A 247 -7.01 9.32 17.30
N GLN A 248 -6.50 8.10 17.47
CA GLN A 248 -5.66 7.49 16.42
C GLN A 248 -6.50 7.14 15.20
N GLN A 249 -7.74 6.63 15.41
CA GLN A 249 -8.66 6.39 14.29
C GLN A 249 -8.99 7.67 13.53
N ALA A 250 -9.31 8.75 14.22
CA ALA A 250 -9.57 10.04 13.57
C ALA A 250 -8.38 10.50 12.70
N ARG A 251 -7.13 10.28 13.15
CA ARG A 251 -5.94 10.55 12.33
C ARG A 251 -5.81 9.62 11.13
N PHE A 252 -6.23 8.38 11.26
CA PHE A 252 -6.25 7.45 10.13
C PHE A 252 -7.32 7.83 9.12
N ASP A 253 -8.49 8.28 9.57
CA ASP A 253 -9.57 8.76 8.70
C ASP A 253 -9.12 9.98 7.89
N ASP A 254 -8.51 10.99 8.54
CA ASP A 254 -7.90 12.14 7.89
C ASP A 254 -6.80 11.71 6.89
N PHE A 255 -5.99 10.72 7.27
CA PHE A 255 -4.96 10.19 6.39
C PHE A 255 -5.54 9.49 5.16
N VAL A 256 -6.58 8.66 5.33
CA VAL A 256 -7.29 7.96 4.24
C VAL A 256 -7.84 8.98 3.24
N GLU A 257 -8.54 10.00 3.73
CA GLU A 257 -9.10 11.06 2.89
C GLU A 257 -8.02 11.77 2.08
N ARG A 258 -6.97 12.26 2.75
CA ARG A 258 -5.85 12.97 2.10
C ARG A 258 -5.05 12.07 1.16
N PHE A 259 -4.87 10.80 1.52
CA PHE A 259 -4.15 9.83 0.69
C PHE A 259 -4.90 9.57 -0.62
N ASN A 260 -6.21 9.42 -0.56
CA ASN A 260 -7.07 9.10 -1.69
C ASN A 260 -7.38 10.31 -2.58
N SER A 261 -7.68 11.47 -1.97
CA SER A 261 -8.21 12.63 -2.71
C SER A 261 -7.16 13.69 -3.04
N GLU A 262 -6.05 13.75 -2.29
CA GLU A 262 -5.09 14.84 -2.44
C GLU A 262 -3.71 14.40 -2.92
N ARG A 263 -3.30 13.15 -2.61
CA ARG A 263 -1.93 12.69 -2.85
C ARG A 263 -1.71 12.22 -4.30
N PRO A 264 -0.95 12.95 -5.14
CA PRO A 264 -0.63 12.49 -6.49
C PRO A 264 0.32 11.29 -6.45
N HIS A 265 0.07 10.31 -7.32
CA HIS A 265 0.91 9.12 -7.45
C HIS A 265 1.61 9.08 -8.82
N GLN A 266 2.93 9.02 -8.81
CA GLN A 266 3.72 8.94 -10.05
C GLN A 266 3.35 7.72 -10.90
N ALA A 267 3.05 6.59 -10.24
CA ALA A 267 2.61 5.37 -10.91
C ALA A 267 1.21 5.44 -11.52
N LEU A 268 0.43 6.49 -11.20
CA LEU A 268 -0.88 6.80 -11.77
C LEU A 268 -0.80 8.04 -12.69
N ALA A 269 0.34 8.30 -13.30
CA ALA A 269 0.57 9.52 -14.10
C ALA A 269 0.21 10.80 -13.34
N MET A 270 0.56 10.87 -12.05
CA MET A 270 0.26 11.98 -11.12
C MET A 270 -1.23 12.17 -10.78
N LYS A 271 -2.11 11.26 -11.18
CA LYS A 271 -3.49 11.23 -10.67
C LYS A 271 -3.52 10.85 -9.20
N VAL A 272 -4.58 11.24 -8.49
CA VAL A 272 -4.87 10.74 -7.15
C VAL A 272 -5.64 9.42 -7.22
N PRO A 273 -5.59 8.56 -6.19
CA PRO A 273 -6.30 7.28 -6.19
C PRO A 273 -7.79 7.40 -6.50
N SER A 274 -8.48 8.41 -5.97
CA SER A 274 -9.91 8.65 -6.23
C SER A 274 -10.24 9.02 -7.68
N ASP A 275 -9.27 9.49 -8.48
CA ASP A 275 -9.49 9.73 -9.92
C ASP A 275 -9.56 8.42 -10.72
N VAL A 276 -9.10 7.30 -10.14
CA VAL A 276 -8.93 6.02 -10.83
C VAL A 276 -9.84 4.94 -10.25
N TYR A 277 -10.11 5.01 -8.94
CA TYR A 277 -10.90 4.00 -8.26
C TYR A 277 -12.39 4.10 -8.60
N THR A 278 -13.00 2.95 -8.81
CA THR A 278 -14.46 2.77 -8.92
C THR A 278 -14.88 1.61 -8.04
N LYS A 279 -16.07 1.67 -7.44
CA LYS A 279 -16.59 0.57 -6.61
C LYS A 279 -16.79 -0.70 -7.42
N SER A 280 -16.66 -1.84 -6.78
CA SER A 280 -16.90 -3.13 -7.43
C SER A 280 -18.37 -3.31 -7.80
N PRO A 281 -18.67 -3.85 -8.99
CA PRO A 281 -20.03 -4.23 -9.36
C PRO A 281 -20.52 -5.47 -8.58
N ARG A 282 -19.63 -6.24 -7.98
CA ARG A 282 -19.94 -7.40 -7.14
C ARG A 282 -20.37 -6.95 -5.75
N LEU A 283 -21.67 -6.79 -5.55
CA LEU A 283 -22.21 -6.33 -4.26
C LEU A 283 -22.11 -7.43 -3.19
N TYR A 284 -21.77 -7.02 -1.97
CA TYR A 284 -21.83 -7.92 -0.81
C TYR A 284 -23.28 -8.16 -0.37
N ARG A 285 -23.74 -9.38 -0.47
CA ARG A 285 -25.10 -9.82 -0.10
C ARG A 285 -25.11 -10.85 1.04
N GLY A 286 -23.99 -11.02 1.74
CA GLY A 286 -23.80 -12.10 2.71
C GLY A 286 -23.40 -13.42 2.03
N LEU A 287 -23.42 -14.49 2.80
CA LEU A 287 -23.09 -15.84 2.31
C LEU A 287 -24.32 -16.50 1.69
N CYS A 288 -24.16 -17.02 0.49
CA CYS A 288 -25.15 -17.92 -0.13
C CYS A 288 -24.97 -19.34 0.41
N GLU A 289 -26.02 -20.15 0.39
CA GLU A 289 -25.91 -21.57 0.63
C GLU A 289 -25.06 -22.23 -0.46
N VAL A 290 -24.26 -23.21 -0.07
CA VAL A 290 -23.46 -24.02 -1.00
C VAL A 290 -24.13 -25.36 -1.15
N ASP A 291 -24.47 -25.69 -2.38
CA ASP A 291 -25.02 -26.99 -2.77
C ASP A 291 -23.96 -27.80 -3.52
N TYR A 292 -24.06 -29.13 -3.41
CA TYR A 292 -23.13 -30.09 -4.01
C TYR A 292 -23.87 -31.10 -4.89
N PRO A 293 -24.48 -30.68 -6.01
CA PRO A 293 -25.36 -31.53 -6.82
C PRO A 293 -24.64 -32.71 -7.50
N PHE A 294 -23.32 -32.66 -7.61
CA PHE A 294 -22.51 -33.73 -8.22
C PHE A 294 -21.76 -34.59 -7.19
N HIS A 295 -22.14 -34.49 -5.91
CA HIS A 295 -21.57 -35.26 -4.83
C HIS A 295 -22.63 -36.22 -4.26
N ASP A 296 -22.20 -37.39 -3.78
CA ASP A 296 -23.09 -38.40 -3.23
C ASP A 296 -23.64 -38.01 -1.87
N TRP A 297 -22.91 -37.15 -1.16
CA TRP A 297 -23.21 -36.73 0.20
C TRP A 297 -22.79 -35.28 0.48
N THR A 298 -23.63 -34.55 1.20
CA THR A 298 -23.27 -33.24 1.76
C THR A 298 -23.21 -33.36 3.29
N SER A 299 -22.14 -32.89 3.90
CA SER A 299 -21.98 -32.94 5.35
C SER A 299 -21.53 -31.58 5.89
N THR A 300 -22.14 -31.17 6.99
CA THR A 300 -21.71 -29.96 7.71
C THR A 300 -20.54 -30.29 8.63
N VAL A 301 -19.48 -29.50 8.53
CA VAL A 301 -18.31 -29.64 9.40
C VAL A 301 -18.65 -29.18 10.81
N THR A 302 -18.45 -30.05 11.78
CA THR A 302 -18.70 -29.76 13.19
C THR A 302 -17.77 -28.65 13.71
N HIS A 303 -18.13 -28.05 14.83
CA HIS A 303 -17.32 -27.04 15.50
C HIS A 303 -15.87 -27.51 15.80
N CYS A 304 -15.68 -28.84 16.01
CA CYS A 304 -14.34 -29.46 16.18
C CYS A 304 -13.60 -29.71 14.85
N GLY A 305 -14.12 -29.29 13.71
CA GLY A 305 -13.49 -29.48 12.41
C GLY A 305 -13.63 -30.89 11.82
N ARG A 306 -14.69 -31.60 12.15
CA ARG A 306 -14.93 -32.98 11.74
C ARG A 306 -16.22 -33.10 10.93
N ILE A 307 -16.27 -34.02 10.00
CA ILE A 307 -17.51 -34.49 9.40
C ILE A 307 -17.90 -35.89 9.95
N CYS A 308 -19.20 -36.15 10.00
CA CYS A 308 -19.73 -37.47 10.30
C CYS A 308 -20.04 -38.22 9.00
N PHE A 309 -19.38 -39.30 8.76
CA PHE A 309 -19.56 -40.13 7.58
C PHE A 309 -19.81 -41.60 7.98
N LYS A 310 -20.96 -42.14 7.60
CA LYS A 310 -21.36 -43.55 7.96
C LYS A 310 -21.16 -43.87 9.44
N GLY A 311 -21.51 -42.97 10.35
CA GLY A 311 -21.33 -43.15 11.80
C GLY A 311 -19.90 -42.93 12.33
N ARG A 312 -18.93 -42.67 11.46
CA ARG A 312 -17.52 -42.44 11.82
C ARG A 312 -17.16 -40.95 11.67
N LYS A 313 -16.10 -40.53 12.31
CA LYS A 313 -15.63 -39.10 12.31
C LYS A 313 -14.38 -39.00 11.44
N VAL A 314 -14.45 -38.14 10.41
CA VAL A 314 -13.31 -37.76 9.58
C VAL A 314 -12.85 -36.34 9.97
N ASN A 315 -11.58 -36.19 10.33
CA ASN A 315 -11.01 -34.92 10.69
C ASN A 315 -10.67 -34.14 9.42
N LEU A 316 -11.25 -32.92 9.24
CA LEU A 316 -10.87 -32.01 8.17
C LEU A 316 -9.99 -30.90 8.72
N SER A 317 -10.58 -29.86 9.25
CA SER A 317 -9.93 -28.75 9.95
C SER A 317 -10.96 -27.86 10.60
N GLN A 318 -10.64 -27.29 11.75
CA GLN A 318 -11.53 -26.38 12.49
C GLN A 318 -11.85 -25.09 11.73
N VAL A 319 -11.06 -24.72 10.72
CA VAL A 319 -11.31 -23.51 9.91
C VAL A 319 -12.56 -23.64 9.04
N PHE A 320 -13.00 -24.87 8.76
CA PHE A 320 -14.24 -25.16 8.04
C PHE A 320 -15.45 -25.36 8.94
N ALA A 321 -15.33 -25.17 10.27
CA ALA A 321 -16.45 -25.34 11.19
C ALA A 321 -17.70 -24.58 10.75
N GLY A 322 -18.84 -25.25 10.69
CA GLY A 322 -20.10 -24.69 10.21
C GLY A 322 -20.24 -24.60 8.68
N GLN A 323 -19.24 -25.03 7.91
CA GLN A 323 -19.31 -25.08 6.45
C GLN A 323 -19.85 -26.44 5.98
N ASN A 324 -20.60 -26.42 4.87
CA ASN A 324 -20.97 -27.62 4.15
C ASN A 324 -19.82 -28.03 3.21
N VAL A 325 -19.54 -29.31 3.15
CA VAL A 325 -18.59 -29.94 2.25
C VAL A 325 -19.28 -31.06 1.47
N GLY A 326 -18.90 -31.23 0.22
CA GLY A 326 -19.34 -32.35 -0.62
C GLY A 326 -18.44 -33.56 -0.39
N VAL A 327 -19.03 -34.75 -0.40
CA VAL A 327 -18.30 -36.02 -0.31
C VAL A 327 -18.74 -36.86 -1.50
N LYS A 328 -17.79 -37.33 -2.32
CA LYS A 328 -18.04 -38.09 -3.54
C LYS A 328 -17.21 -39.36 -3.54
N GLN A 329 -17.83 -40.50 -3.87
CA GLN A 329 -17.13 -41.75 -4.07
C GLN A 329 -16.33 -41.71 -5.39
N VAL A 330 -15.03 -41.93 -5.34
CA VAL A 330 -14.17 -41.90 -6.52
C VAL A 330 -13.61 -43.30 -6.87
N ALA A 331 -13.52 -44.20 -5.87
CA ALA A 331 -13.16 -45.58 -6.06
C ALA A 331 -13.84 -46.43 -4.96
N ASP A 332 -13.65 -47.74 -5.01
CA ASP A 332 -14.13 -48.59 -3.94
C ASP A 332 -13.52 -48.14 -2.61
N ARG A 333 -14.40 -47.80 -1.63
CA ARG A 333 -14.07 -47.33 -0.28
C ARG A 333 -13.27 -46.01 -0.21
N ILE A 334 -12.97 -45.33 -1.34
CA ILE A 334 -12.24 -44.06 -1.38
C ILE A 334 -13.19 -42.93 -1.69
N TRP A 335 -13.15 -41.89 -0.85
CA TRP A 335 -14.05 -40.76 -0.90
C TRP A 335 -13.26 -39.45 -1.02
N LEU A 336 -13.66 -38.63 -1.99
CA LEU A 336 -13.17 -37.25 -2.18
C LEU A 336 -14.00 -36.29 -1.32
N VAL A 337 -13.34 -35.39 -0.62
CA VAL A 337 -13.98 -34.27 0.08
C VAL A 337 -13.70 -33.00 -0.67
N SER A 338 -14.75 -32.26 -1.01
CA SER A 338 -14.63 -30.97 -1.71
C SER A 338 -15.28 -29.84 -0.91
N PHE A 339 -14.70 -28.67 -0.98
CA PHE A 339 -15.26 -27.43 -0.45
C PHE A 339 -15.42 -26.43 -1.59
N MET A 340 -16.67 -26.12 -1.92
CA MET A 340 -17.00 -25.38 -3.15
C MET A 340 -16.39 -26.09 -4.38
N ASP A 341 -15.61 -25.39 -5.18
CA ASP A 341 -14.92 -25.92 -6.37
C ASP A 341 -13.50 -26.45 -6.05
N TYR A 342 -13.15 -26.60 -4.76
CA TYR A 342 -11.83 -27.03 -4.34
C TYR A 342 -11.87 -28.42 -3.71
N ASP A 343 -11.11 -29.33 -4.27
CA ASP A 343 -10.90 -30.64 -3.68
C ASP A 343 -9.94 -30.53 -2.48
N LEU A 344 -10.38 -31.05 -1.33
CA LEU A 344 -9.62 -30.96 -0.09
C LEU A 344 -8.74 -32.20 0.17
N GLY A 345 -9.10 -33.32 -0.38
CA GLY A 345 -8.38 -34.56 -0.17
C GLY A 345 -9.28 -35.80 -0.23
N TYR A 346 -8.63 -36.93 -0.11
CA TYR A 346 -9.30 -38.25 -0.11
C TYR A 346 -9.26 -38.85 1.29
N PHE A 347 -10.24 -39.70 1.58
CA PHE A 347 -10.19 -40.55 2.75
C PHE A 347 -10.73 -41.94 2.42
N ASP A 348 -10.16 -42.95 3.06
CA ASP A 348 -10.65 -44.34 3.06
C ASP A 348 -11.69 -44.50 4.17
N ASP A 349 -12.79 -45.19 3.91
CA ASP A 349 -13.88 -45.37 4.89
C ASP A 349 -13.52 -46.34 6.05
N GLU A 350 -12.41 -47.07 5.96
CA GLU A 350 -11.87 -47.85 7.10
C GLU A 350 -11.07 -46.98 8.07
N THR A 351 -10.11 -46.23 7.53
CA THR A 351 -9.19 -45.41 8.33
C THR A 351 -9.81 -44.08 8.76
N CYS A 352 -10.75 -43.58 7.98
CA CYS A 352 -11.40 -42.28 8.17
C CYS A 352 -10.40 -41.12 8.37
N ARG A 353 -9.20 -41.23 7.78
CA ARG A 353 -8.15 -40.22 7.80
C ARG A 353 -8.11 -39.48 6.48
N LEU A 354 -8.22 -38.17 6.53
CA LEU A 354 -8.07 -37.33 5.34
C LEU A 354 -6.60 -37.29 4.90
N GLU A 355 -6.36 -37.60 3.64
CA GLU A 355 -5.10 -37.42 2.93
C GLU A 355 -5.26 -36.19 2.00
N PRO A 356 -4.65 -35.04 2.38
CA PRO A 356 -4.76 -33.84 1.58
C PRO A 356 -4.10 -34.02 0.21
N ILE A 357 -4.70 -33.43 -0.83
CA ILE A 357 -4.09 -33.31 -2.15
C ILE A 357 -3.13 -32.12 -2.20
N GLU A 358 -2.55 -31.85 -3.36
CA GLU A 358 -1.73 -30.65 -3.56
C GLU A 358 -2.51 -29.38 -3.18
N ASN A 359 -1.85 -28.45 -2.47
CA ASN A 359 -2.48 -27.26 -1.93
C ASN A 359 -3.01 -26.33 -3.04
N PRO A 360 -4.32 -26.25 -3.27
CA PRO A 360 -4.89 -25.43 -4.33
C PRO A 360 -4.80 -23.92 -4.05
N PHE A 361 -4.50 -23.55 -2.80
CA PHE A 361 -4.38 -22.16 -2.32
C PHE A 361 -2.91 -21.73 -2.13
N GLY A 362 -1.97 -22.53 -2.61
CA GLY A 362 -0.54 -22.22 -2.57
C GLY A 362 -0.20 -20.99 -3.46
N PRO A 363 0.96 -20.37 -3.25
CA PRO A 363 1.39 -19.25 -4.08
C PRO A 363 1.56 -19.72 -5.54
N ARG A 364 0.70 -19.25 -6.43
CA ARG A 364 0.84 -19.47 -7.88
C ARG A 364 1.96 -18.53 -8.37
N LEU A 365 3.10 -19.09 -8.68
CA LEU A 365 4.17 -18.35 -9.35
C LEU A 365 3.81 -18.26 -10.83
N LEU A 366 3.75 -17.03 -11.37
CA LEU A 366 3.70 -16.87 -12.81
C LEU A 366 5.03 -17.36 -13.40
N PRO A 367 5.01 -18.05 -14.55
CA PRO A 367 6.23 -18.40 -15.25
C PRO A 367 7.01 -17.10 -15.51
N MET A 368 8.33 -17.15 -15.33
CA MET A 368 9.18 -16.02 -15.68
C MET A 368 9.01 -15.73 -17.18
N PRO A 369 8.84 -14.46 -17.59
CA PRO A 369 8.90 -14.13 -19.00
C PRO A 369 10.27 -14.59 -19.53
N PRO A 370 10.36 -15.13 -20.75
CA PRO A 370 11.62 -15.43 -21.36
C PRO A 370 12.48 -14.16 -21.39
N GLU A 371 13.78 -14.30 -21.07
CA GLU A 371 14.77 -13.21 -21.08
C GLU A 371 14.93 -12.58 -22.46
#